data_d760ac9df2a8a789e4d5bc35a7368041
#
_entry.id   d760ac9df2a8a789e4d5bc35a7368041
#
_cell.length_a   1.000
_cell.length_b   1.000
_cell.length_c   1.000
_cell.angle_alpha   90.00
_cell.angle_beta   90.00
_cell.angle_gamma   90.00
#
_symmetry.space_group_name_H-M   'P 1'
#
loop_
_entity.id
_entity.type
_entity.pdbx_description
1 polymer ?
#
loop_
_entity_poly.entity_id
_entity_poly.type
_entity_poly.pdbx_seq_one_letter_code
_entity_poly.pdbx_strand_id
1 'polypeptide(L)'
;PPLKTKEGWLLFYHAMSKDDFSKYKVGAMLLDLKDPSKVLYRAKHPILIPDECYENDGYKPGVVYVSGAVIIGDEIVLHYGGADSYVCAAHANLEEFMKSMKQDSIINLKKGKIKNKNNDIKKI
;
A
#
# COMPACT_ATOMS: atom_id res chain seq x y z
N PRO A 1 -10.80 0.24 4.86
CA PRO A 1 -11.29 -0.85 5.73
C PRO A 1 -10.32 -2.03 5.74
N PRO A 2 -10.18 -2.72 6.86
CA PRO A 2 -9.33 -3.90 6.94
C PRO A 2 -9.86 -5.05 6.08
N LEU A 3 -8.93 -5.87 5.56
CA LEU A 3 -9.26 -7.08 4.81
C LEU A 3 -9.23 -8.30 5.72
N LYS A 4 -10.28 -9.09 5.66
CA LYS A 4 -10.31 -10.38 6.35
C LYS A 4 -9.45 -11.41 5.59
N THR A 5 -8.50 -12.01 6.28
CA THR A 5 -7.70 -13.13 5.80
C THR A 5 -7.87 -14.35 6.72
N LYS A 6 -7.37 -15.50 6.32
CA LYS A 6 -7.37 -16.69 7.18
C LYS A 6 -6.56 -16.51 8.47
N GLU A 7 -5.58 -15.60 8.44
CA GLU A 7 -4.64 -15.41 9.54
C GLU A 7 -4.97 -14.21 10.42
N GLY A 8 -5.88 -13.33 10.00
CA GLY A 8 -6.25 -12.13 10.74
C GLY A 8 -6.82 -11.05 9.85
N TRP A 9 -7.10 -9.89 10.45
CA TRP A 9 -7.49 -8.68 9.74
C TRP A 9 -6.27 -7.93 9.28
N LEU A 10 -6.10 -7.80 7.97
CA LEU A 10 -5.01 -7.02 7.38
C LEU A 10 -5.43 -5.55 7.26
N LEU A 11 -4.74 -4.69 8.00
CA LEU A 11 -5.00 -3.26 8.07
C LEU A 11 -3.85 -2.47 7.42
N PHE A 12 -4.20 -1.50 6.58
CA PHE A 12 -3.27 -0.53 6.02
C PHE A 12 -3.42 0.81 6.73
N TYR A 13 -2.30 1.46 6.99
CA TYR A 13 -2.27 2.77 7.63
C TYR A 13 -1.24 3.67 6.97
N HIS A 14 -1.42 4.96 7.13
CA HIS A 14 -0.50 5.97 6.61
C HIS A 14 0.41 6.47 7.71
N ALA A 15 1.66 6.71 7.36
CA ALA A 15 2.67 7.20 8.27
C ALA A 15 3.60 8.19 7.58
N MET A 16 4.18 9.06 8.38
CA MET A 16 5.23 9.98 7.96
C MET A 16 6.51 9.64 8.72
N SER A 17 7.66 9.81 8.05
CA SER A 17 8.94 9.72 8.73
C SER A 17 9.15 10.93 9.64
N LYS A 18 9.82 10.74 10.78
CA LYS A 18 10.23 11.84 11.64
C LYS A 18 11.20 12.82 10.95
N ASP A 19 11.95 12.32 9.98
CA ASP A 19 12.95 13.09 9.25
C ASP A 19 12.36 13.82 8.04
N ASP A 20 11.18 13.43 7.59
CA ASP A 20 10.50 14.02 6.44
C ASP A 20 8.99 13.91 6.55
N PHE A 21 8.36 14.94 7.09
CA PHE A 21 6.89 15.02 7.23
C PHE A 21 6.17 15.34 5.91
N SER A 22 6.91 15.63 4.85
CA SER A 22 6.31 15.96 3.54
C SER A 22 5.85 14.72 2.77
N LYS A 23 6.34 13.54 3.15
CA LYS A 23 6.04 12.28 2.45
C LYS A 23 5.15 11.38 3.27
N TYR A 24 4.06 10.92 2.66
CA TYR A 24 3.20 9.88 3.20
C TYR A 24 3.61 8.51 2.66
N LYS A 25 3.73 7.57 3.57
CA LYS A 25 4.06 6.16 3.30
C LYS A 25 2.95 5.28 3.85
N VAL A 26 2.87 4.07 3.35
CA VAL A 26 1.85 3.10 3.80
C VAL A 26 2.53 1.98 4.56
N GLY A 27 2.00 1.69 5.74
CA GLY A 27 2.34 0.52 6.53
C GLY A 27 1.22 -0.51 6.53
N ALA A 28 1.52 -1.70 7.03
CA ALA A 28 0.56 -2.77 7.19
C ALA A 28 0.70 -3.45 8.55
N MET A 29 -0.41 -3.90 9.11
CA MET A 29 -0.44 -4.72 10.30
C MET A 29 -1.51 -5.80 10.20
N LEU A 30 -1.27 -6.91 10.87
CA LEU A 30 -2.20 -8.01 10.99
C LEU A 30 -2.79 -8.03 12.39
N LEU A 31 -4.10 -7.98 12.48
CA LEU A 31 -4.84 -7.96 13.74
C LEU A 31 -5.50 -9.32 13.98
N ASP A 32 -5.68 -9.69 15.23
CA ASP A 32 -6.35 -10.94 15.59
C ASP A 32 -7.79 -10.96 15.10
N LEU A 33 -8.24 -12.10 14.58
CA LEU A 33 -9.59 -12.26 14.02
C LEU A 33 -10.69 -12.10 15.07
N LYS A 34 -10.47 -12.59 16.29
CA LYS A 34 -11.44 -12.57 17.38
C LYS A 34 -11.37 -11.28 18.18
N ASP A 35 -10.17 -10.77 18.37
CA ASP A 35 -9.92 -9.54 19.11
C ASP A 35 -9.03 -8.59 18.29
N PRO A 36 -9.62 -7.76 17.42
CA PRO A 36 -8.86 -6.85 16.56
C PRO A 36 -8.03 -5.79 17.29
N SER A 37 -8.19 -5.64 18.60
CA SER A 37 -7.32 -4.79 19.40
C SER A 37 -5.92 -5.37 19.57
N LYS A 38 -5.75 -6.66 19.29
CA LYS A 38 -4.45 -7.35 19.35
C LYS A 38 -3.76 -7.29 18.00
N VAL A 39 -2.58 -6.68 17.98
CA VAL A 39 -1.70 -6.68 16.82
C VAL A 39 -0.85 -7.95 16.85
N LEU A 40 -1.03 -8.82 15.86
CA LEU A 40 -0.25 -10.05 15.71
C LEU A 40 1.10 -9.78 15.06
N TYR A 41 1.09 -8.98 13.99
CA TYR A 41 2.28 -8.57 13.26
C TYR A 41 2.13 -7.14 12.77
N ARG A 42 3.25 -6.43 12.74
CA ARG A 42 3.34 -5.10 12.13
C ARG A 42 4.52 -5.10 11.17
N ALA A 43 4.27 -4.71 9.92
CA ALA A 43 5.34 -4.62 8.94
C ALA A 43 6.43 -3.65 9.44
N LYS A 44 7.67 -4.11 9.46
CA LYS A 44 8.81 -3.34 9.93
C LYS A 44 9.19 -2.23 8.95
N HIS A 45 8.93 -2.46 7.66
CA HIS A 45 9.21 -1.52 6.59
C HIS A 45 7.91 -1.02 5.95
N PRO A 46 7.88 0.20 5.42
CA PRO A 46 6.75 0.64 4.61
C PRO A 46 6.50 -0.33 3.46
N ILE A 47 5.24 -0.60 3.17
CA ILE A 47 4.85 -1.46 2.05
C ILE A 47 4.72 -0.68 0.74
N LEU A 48 4.52 0.63 0.83
CA LEU A 48 4.37 1.52 -0.30
C LEU A 48 5.01 2.86 0.06
N ILE A 49 5.88 3.34 -0.80
CA ILE A 49 6.57 4.63 -0.68
C ILE A 49 6.40 5.43 -1.98
N PRO A 50 6.43 6.77 -1.93
CA PRO A 50 6.31 7.60 -3.13
C PRO A 50 7.65 7.65 -3.90
N ASP A 51 7.91 6.67 -4.73
CA ASP A 51 9.15 6.53 -5.51
C ASP A 51 8.95 6.67 -7.04
N GLU A 52 7.70 6.74 -7.50
CA GLU A 52 7.38 6.94 -8.91
C GLU A 52 7.14 8.43 -9.23
N CYS A 53 7.30 8.81 -10.50
CA CYS A 53 7.11 10.21 -10.91
C CYS A 53 5.69 10.71 -10.66
N TYR A 54 4.67 9.90 -10.90
CA TYR A 54 3.26 10.26 -10.67
C TYR A 54 2.86 10.32 -9.18
N GLU A 55 3.74 9.90 -8.29
CA GLU A 55 3.58 10.01 -6.84
C GLU A 55 4.29 11.27 -6.29
N ASN A 56 5.15 11.88 -7.09
CA ASN A 56 5.98 13.04 -6.72
C ASN A 56 5.71 14.28 -7.58
N ASP A 57 4.90 14.16 -8.62
CA ASP A 57 4.56 15.26 -9.53
C ASP A 57 3.02 15.39 -9.62
N GLY A 58 2.45 16.27 -8.82
CA GLY A 58 1.02 16.50 -8.75
C GLY A 58 0.69 17.57 -7.73
N TYR A 59 -0.57 17.62 -7.32
CA TYR A 59 -1.07 18.61 -6.38
C TYR A 59 -0.35 18.54 -5.03
N LYS A 60 -0.06 17.35 -4.53
CA LYS A 60 0.70 17.12 -3.30
C LYS A 60 1.83 16.12 -3.54
N PRO A 61 3.04 16.58 -3.90
CA PRO A 61 4.18 15.70 -4.13
C PRO A 61 4.54 14.85 -2.90
N GLY A 62 5.04 13.63 -3.15
CA GLY A 62 5.49 12.74 -2.09
C GLY A 62 4.38 12.04 -1.33
N VAL A 63 3.22 11.83 -1.95
CA VAL A 63 2.06 11.20 -1.32
C VAL A 63 1.68 9.91 -2.03
N VAL A 64 1.57 8.83 -1.26
CA VAL A 64 0.83 7.61 -1.59
C VAL A 64 -0.25 7.41 -0.53
N TYR A 65 -1.49 7.33 -0.96
CA TYR A 65 -2.65 7.24 -0.06
C TYR A 65 -3.57 6.10 -0.45
N VAL A 66 -3.51 4.99 0.29
CA VAL A 66 -4.35 3.82 0.03
C VAL A 66 -5.80 4.14 0.39
N SER A 67 -6.68 4.02 -0.59
CA SER A 67 -8.12 4.21 -0.43
C SER A 67 -8.90 2.90 -0.33
N GLY A 68 -8.34 1.80 -0.82
CA GLY A 68 -8.98 0.51 -0.75
C GLY A 68 -8.04 -0.63 -1.12
N ALA A 69 -8.44 -1.83 -0.73
CA ALA A 69 -7.72 -3.05 -1.05
C ALA A 69 -8.71 -4.19 -1.27
N VAL A 70 -8.35 -5.13 -2.12
CA VAL A 70 -9.16 -6.31 -2.43
C VAL A 70 -8.25 -7.52 -2.67
N ILE A 71 -8.76 -8.69 -2.32
CA ILE A 71 -8.11 -9.95 -2.64
C ILE A 71 -8.84 -10.56 -3.84
N ILE A 72 -8.08 -10.81 -4.92
CA ILE A 72 -8.59 -11.41 -6.16
C ILE A 72 -7.78 -12.69 -6.41
N GLY A 73 -8.39 -13.84 -6.21
CA GLY A 73 -7.70 -15.12 -6.26
C GLY A 73 -6.61 -15.20 -5.19
N ASP A 74 -5.38 -15.33 -5.61
CA ASP A 74 -4.19 -15.39 -4.75
C ASP A 74 -3.44 -14.04 -4.66
N GLU A 75 -3.97 -12.98 -5.26
CA GLU A 75 -3.37 -11.67 -5.26
C GLU A 75 -4.10 -10.68 -4.36
N ILE A 76 -3.31 -9.82 -3.71
CA ILE A 76 -3.80 -8.61 -3.07
C ILE A 76 -3.57 -7.42 -4.00
N VAL A 77 -4.61 -6.61 -4.19
CA VAL A 77 -4.57 -5.40 -5.00
C VAL A 77 -4.90 -4.20 -4.12
N LEU A 78 -4.01 -3.23 -4.11
CA LEU A 78 -4.19 -1.95 -3.43
C LEU A 78 -4.54 -0.88 -4.46
N HIS A 79 -5.57 -0.09 -4.17
CA HIS A 79 -5.89 1.12 -4.92
C HIS A 79 -5.47 2.32 -4.09
N TYR A 80 -4.72 3.23 -4.68
CA TYR A 80 -4.19 4.38 -3.96
C TYR A 80 -4.13 5.64 -4.83
N GLY A 81 -4.09 6.78 -4.17
CA GLY A 81 -3.82 8.06 -4.79
C GLY A 81 -2.33 8.34 -4.83
N GLY A 82 -1.83 8.81 -5.97
CA GLY A 82 -0.46 9.29 -6.14
C GLY A 82 -0.42 10.79 -6.29
N ALA A 83 0.42 11.47 -5.48
CA ALA A 83 0.60 12.93 -5.47
C ALA A 83 -0.72 13.73 -5.39
N ASP A 84 -1.75 13.14 -4.79
CA ASP A 84 -3.10 13.72 -4.70
C ASP A 84 -3.69 14.13 -6.07
N SER A 85 -3.26 13.47 -7.14
CA SER A 85 -3.60 13.80 -8.53
C SER A 85 -3.94 12.58 -9.40
N TYR A 86 -3.48 11.38 -9.04
CA TYR A 86 -3.61 10.19 -9.87
C TYR A 86 -4.25 9.03 -9.12
N VAL A 87 -5.01 8.21 -9.83
CA VAL A 87 -5.48 6.92 -9.34
C VAL A 87 -4.48 5.85 -9.75
N CYS A 88 -3.98 5.13 -8.76
CA CYS A 88 -2.92 4.14 -8.93
C CYS A 88 -3.35 2.78 -8.37
N ALA A 89 -2.68 1.73 -8.81
CA ALA A 89 -2.84 0.40 -8.26
C ALA A 89 -1.48 -0.28 -8.06
N ALA A 90 -1.39 -1.09 -7.03
CA ALA A 90 -0.24 -1.95 -6.76
C ALA A 90 -0.74 -3.33 -6.33
N HIS A 91 0.01 -4.37 -6.65
CA HIS A 91 -0.40 -5.74 -6.35
C HIS A 91 0.78 -6.61 -5.92
N ALA A 92 0.47 -7.68 -5.23
CA ALA A 92 1.41 -8.72 -4.84
C ALA A 92 0.67 -10.05 -4.67
N ASN A 93 1.41 -11.15 -4.69
CA ASN A 93 0.90 -12.43 -4.20
C ASN A 93 0.62 -12.31 -2.70
N LEU A 94 -0.58 -12.70 -2.26
CA LEU A 94 -1.00 -12.55 -0.86
C LEU A 94 -0.14 -13.38 0.10
N GLU A 95 0.19 -14.62 -0.27
CA GLU A 95 0.99 -15.50 0.55
C GLU A 95 2.41 -14.95 0.75
N GLU A 96 3.04 -14.47 -0.33
CA GLU A 96 4.35 -13.83 -0.27
C GLU A 96 4.32 -12.52 0.55
N PHE A 97 3.26 -11.73 0.40
CA PHE A 97 3.04 -10.53 1.19
C PHE A 97 3.01 -10.84 2.69
N MET A 98 2.20 -11.82 3.09
CA MET A 98 2.05 -12.24 4.48
C MET A 98 3.35 -12.83 5.04
N LYS A 99 4.04 -13.64 4.26
CA LYS A 99 5.33 -14.23 4.62
C LYS A 99 6.40 -13.15 4.85
N SER A 100 6.49 -12.19 3.95
CA SER A 100 7.46 -11.08 4.07
C SER A 100 7.18 -10.23 5.31
N MET A 101 5.92 -9.95 5.62
CA MET A 101 5.54 -9.23 6.82
C MET A 101 5.95 -9.97 8.10
N LYS A 102 5.74 -11.28 8.16
CA LYS A 102 6.10 -12.12 9.32
C LYS A 102 7.61 -12.27 9.50
N GLN A 103 8.38 -12.20 8.42
CA GLN A 103 9.84 -12.33 8.44
C GLN A 103 10.56 -10.99 8.59
N ASP A 104 9.84 -9.89 8.81
CA ASP A 104 10.37 -8.52 8.82
C ASP A 104 11.16 -8.16 7.55
N SER A 105 10.82 -8.81 6.44
CA SER A 105 11.41 -8.55 5.13
C SER A 105 10.70 -7.40 4.41
N ILE A 106 11.39 -6.82 3.42
CA ILE A 106 10.79 -5.82 2.54
C ILE A 106 9.68 -6.47 1.71
N ILE A 107 8.50 -5.86 1.73
CA ILE A 107 7.36 -6.28 0.91
C ILE A 107 7.45 -5.56 -0.42
N ASN A 108 7.58 -6.32 -1.50
CA ASN A 108 7.64 -5.79 -2.86
C ASN A 108 6.25 -5.81 -3.49
N LEU A 109 5.60 -4.65 -3.54
CA LEU A 109 4.39 -4.44 -4.33
C LEU A 109 4.78 -4.03 -5.76
N LYS A 110 4.18 -4.67 -6.74
CA LYS A 110 4.32 -4.28 -8.14
C LYS A 110 3.32 -3.18 -8.45
N LYS A 111 3.83 -2.01 -8.79
CA LYS A 111 3.00 -0.88 -9.21
C LYS A 111 2.51 -1.08 -10.64
N GLY A 112 1.21 -0.86 -10.84
CA GLY A 112 0.60 -0.92 -12.15
C GLY A 112 1.13 0.22 -13.03
N LYS A 113 1.46 -0.12 -14.29
CA LYS A 113 1.77 0.89 -15.30
C LYS A 113 0.47 1.29 -15.97
N ILE A 114 0.10 2.55 -15.88
CA ILE A 114 -0.98 3.10 -16.67
C ILE A 114 -0.46 3.22 -18.10
N LYS A 115 -0.77 2.23 -18.93
CA LYS A 115 -0.50 2.31 -20.36
C LYS A 115 -1.59 3.19 -20.99
N ASN A 116 -1.31 4.46 -21.15
CA ASN A 116 -2.08 5.27 -22.08
C ASN A 116 -1.49 5.11 -23.48
N LYS A 117 -2.35 4.95 -24.47
CA LYS A 117 -1.97 4.95 -25.91
C LYS A 117 -1.23 6.25 -26.31
N ASN A 118 -1.28 7.29 -25.49
CA ASN A 118 -0.72 8.62 -25.75
C ASN A 118 0.35 9.06 -24.72
N ASN A 119 0.95 8.16 -23.97
CA ASN A 119 1.98 8.45 -22.95
C ASN A 119 1.55 9.45 -21.83
N ASP A 120 0.31 9.85 -21.77
CA ASP A 120 -0.15 10.77 -20.73
C ASP A 120 -0.81 10.01 -19.58
N ILE A 121 -0.30 10.23 -18.38
CA ILE A 121 -0.93 9.77 -17.14
C ILE A 121 -2.16 10.65 -16.91
N LYS A 122 -3.35 10.05 -16.87
CA LYS A 122 -4.57 10.82 -16.59
C LYS A 122 -4.59 11.27 -15.14
N LYS A 123 -4.71 12.56 -14.93
CA LYS A 123 -5.03 13.15 -13.62
C LYS A 123 -6.49 12.84 -13.25
N ILE A 124 -6.72 12.69 -11.97
CA ILE A 124 -8.05 12.50 -11.40
C ILE A 124 -8.89 13.76 -11.58
#